data_eeb32da61321ec67f565a481af0a8235
#
_entry.id   eeb32da61321ec67f565a481af0a8235
#
_cell.length_a   1.000
_cell.length_b   1.000
_cell.length_c   1.000
_cell.angle_alpha   90.00
_cell.angle_beta   90.00
_cell.angle_gamma   90.00
#
_symmetry.space_group_name_H-M   'P 1'
#
loop_
_entity.id
_entity.type
_entity.pdbx_description
1 polymer ?
#
loop_
_entity_poly.entity_id
_entity_poly.type
_entity_poly.pdbx_seq_one_letter_code
_entity_poly.pdbx_strand_id
1 'polypeptide(L)'
;KDSITSLIHVIFPFRLKTFFNICGWRYTMRKDRGQQGFTLIEIISVLVILGILAAVAVPKYYDLQQDAQEKAAMAVVAEVQARVNLKFGQELLAGKSCTVAQGLAEALVTSTTDLGGWTLTLGAKANSVYPISSATPPGNNATAVTLTNANISIPDCTQVN
;
A
#
# COMPACT_ATOMS: atom_id res chain seq x y z
N LYS A 1 8.93 26.20 -8.98
CA LYS A 1 8.97 26.47 -7.52
C LYS A 1 7.63 26.98 -6.99
N ASP A 2 6.56 26.95 -7.79
CA ASP A 2 5.28 27.59 -7.47
C ASP A 2 4.04 26.71 -7.71
N SER A 3 4.19 25.38 -7.80
CA SER A 3 3.06 24.45 -8.08
C SER A 3 2.43 23.76 -6.86
N ILE A 4 3.04 23.84 -5.70
CA ILE A 4 2.52 23.13 -4.50
C ILE A 4 1.57 23.98 -3.67
N THR A 5 1.69 25.29 -3.75
CA THR A 5 0.85 26.23 -2.98
C THR A 5 -0.57 26.36 -3.53
N SER A 6 -0.81 26.02 -4.80
CA SER A 6 -2.12 26.09 -5.44
C SER A 6 -3.05 24.92 -5.12
N LEU A 7 -2.49 23.76 -4.74
CA LEU A 7 -3.29 22.55 -4.48
C LEU A 7 -3.92 22.51 -3.09
N ILE A 8 -3.36 23.23 -2.13
CA ILE A 8 -3.87 23.27 -0.74
C ILE A 8 -5.14 24.13 -0.63
N HIS A 9 -5.39 25.02 -1.58
CA HIS A 9 -6.55 25.94 -1.54
C HIS A 9 -7.85 25.33 -2.06
N VAL A 10 -7.79 24.19 -2.76
CA VAL A 10 -8.97 23.57 -3.39
C VAL A 10 -9.64 22.50 -2.51
N ILE A 11 -8.91 21.91 -1.54
CA ILE A 11 -9.40 20.77 -0.77
C ILE A 11 -10.06 21.16 0.58
N PHE A 12 -9.89 22.40 1.05
CA PHE A 12 -10.46 22.81 2.33
C PHE A 12 -11.24 24.14 2.29
N PRO A 13 -12.41 24.22 1.61
CA PRO A 13 -13.27 25.38 1.72
C PRO A 13 -14.36 25.17 2.79
N PHE A 14 -14.04 24.68 3.97
CA PHE A 14 -15.10 24.52 4.97
C PHE A 14 -14.72 25.10 6.34
N ARG A 15 -15.11 26.38 6.54
CA ARG A 15 -15.51 26.97 7.83
C ARG A 15 -14.51 27.01 8.98
N LEU A 16 -13.32 27.52 8.78
CA LEU A 16 -12.53 27.92 9.97
C LEU A 16 -12.74 29.40 10.40
N LYS A 17 -13.56 30.19 9.68
CA LYS A 17 -13.81 31.58 10.01
C LYS A 17 -14.93 31.83 11.02
N THR A 18 -15.73 30.84 11.37
CA THR A 18 -16.88 31.01 12.27
C THR A 18 -16.60 30.57 13.72
N PHE A 19 -15.49 29.94 13.99
CA PHE A 19 -15.16 29.49 15.35
C PHE A 19 -14.39 30.51 16.20
N PHE A 20 -13.89 31.59 15.57
CA PHE A 20 -13.06 32.57 16.28
C PHE A 20 -13.86 33.72 16.90
N ASN A 21 -15.18 33.75 16.69
CA ASN A 21 -15.98 34.92 17.11
C ASN A 21 -17.01 34.68 18.22
N ILE A 22 -16.98 33.50 18.86
CA ILE A 22 -17.93 33.14 19.96
C ILE A 22 -17.26 33.10 21.33
N CYS A 23 -15.95 33.25 21.43
CA CYS A 23 -15.26 33.23 22.72
C CYS A 23 -14.71 34.62 23.03
N GLY A 24 -15.61 35.61 23.20
CA GLY A 24 -15.32 36.80 23.96
C GLY A 24 -15.12 36.48 25.44
N TRP A 25 -14.15 35.62 25.73
CA TRP A 25 -13.75 35.40 27.10
C TRP A 25 -12.90 36.56 27.56
N ARG A 26 -13.54 37.39 28.40
CA ARG A 26 -12.82 38.30 29.31
C ARG A 26 -11.77 37.47 30.05
N TYR A 27 -10.53 37.68 29.67
CA TYR A 27 -9.38 37.16 30.39
C TYR A 27 -9.33 37.92 31.73
N THR A 28 -10.11 37.50 32.71
CA THR A 28 -9.86 37.85 34.08
C THR A 28 -8.57 37.12 34.46
N MET A 29 -7.48 37.86 34.52
CA MET A 29 -6.22 37.39 35.15
C MET A 29 -6.54 36.90 36.54
N ARG A 30 -6.73 35.60 36.68
CA ARG A 30 -6.68 34.93 37.98
C ARG A 30 -5.23 34.93 38.38
N LYS A 31 -4.94 35.87 39.27
CA LYS A 31 -3.72 36.00 40.02
C LYS A 31 -3.45 34.64 40.76
N ASP A 32 -2.30 34.08 40.45
CA ASP A 32 -1.53 33.15 41.29
C ASP A 32 -2.28 31.96 41.91
N ARG A 33 -2.56 30.96 41.13
CA ARG A 33 -2.44 29.59 41.60
C ARG A 33 -1.04 29.14 41.27
N GLY A 34 -0.25 28.82 42.31
CA GLY A 34 1.16 28.51 42.24
C GLY A 34 1.51 27.67 41.05
N GLN A 35 2.48 28.12 40.29
CA GLN A 35 3.13 27.34 39.24
C GLN A 35 3.77 26.13 39.93
N GLN A 36 3.03 25.03 40.04
CA GLN A 36 3.59 23.77 40.42
C GLN A 36 4.45 23.31 39.26
N GLY A 37 5.71 23.67 39.29
CA GLY A 37 6.69 23.18 38.33
C GLY A 37 6.83 21.66 38.51
N PHE A 38 6.91 20.95 37.43
CA PHE A 38 7.21 19.51 37.46
C PHE A 38 8.53 19.25 38.19
N THR A 39 8.54 18.22 39.01
CA THR A 39 9.77 17.81 39.69
C THR A 39 10.71 17.14 38.66
N LEU A 40 12.01 17.31 38.83
CA LEU A 40 13.01 16.70 37.94
C LEU A 40 12.84 15.17 37.90
N ILE A 41 12.52 14.54 39.03
CA ILE A 41 12.30 13.09 39.12
C ILE A 41 11.06 12.63 38.30
N GLU A 42 10.01 13.44 38.26
CA GLU A 42 8.79 13.15 37.49
C GLU A 42 9.08 13.10 35.97
N ILE A 43 9.84 14.05 35.46
CA ILE A 43 10.25 14.06 34.05
C ILE A 43 11.20 12.91 33.71
N ILE A 44 12.19 12.63 34.58
CA ILE A 44 13.13 11.53 34.36
C ILE A 44 12.39 10.19 34.39
N SER A 45 11.47 9.96 35.32
CA SER A 45 10.71 8.71 35.37
C SER A 45 9.88 8.47 34.14
N VAL A 46 9.23 9.49 33.59
CA VAL A 46 8.47 9.39 32.31
C VAL A 46 9.39 9.09 31.13
N LEU A 47 10.53 9.78 31.03
CA LEU A 47 11.50 9.56 29.95
C LEU A 47 12.06 8.14 29.95
N VAL A 48 12.35 7.57 31.15
CA VAL A 48 12.82 6.19 31.27
C VAL A 48 11.77 5.20 30.79
N ILE A 49 10.51 5.37 31.20
CA ILE A 49 9.41 4.49 30.78
C ILE A 49 9.20 4.59 29.26
N LEU A 50 9.16 5.81 28.71
CA LEU A 50 9.02 6.02 27.27
C LEU A 50 10.20 5.44 26.48
N GLY A 51 11.41 5.54 27.01
CA GLY A 51 12.61 4.97 26.40
C GLY A 51 12.53 3.44 26.28
N ILE A 52 12.07 2.75 27.33
CA ILE A 52 11.89 1.30 27.31
C ILE A 52 10.80 0.90 26.32
N LEU A 53 9.66 1.61 26.31
CA LEU A 53 8.58 1.33 25.38
C LEU A 53 9.00 1.57 23.92
N ALA A 54 9.75 2.64 23.66
CA ALA A 54 10.25 2.94 22.32
C ALA A 54 11.22 1.86 21.82
N ALA A 55 12.10 1.35 22.68
CA ALA A 55 13.06 0.30 22.33
C ALA A 55 12.40 -0.98 21.82
N VAL A 56 11.19 -1.30 22.31
CA VAL A 56 10.42 -2.48 21.87
C VAL A 56 9.50 -2.16 20.69
N ALA A 57 8.91 -0.97 20.68
CA ALA A 57 7.90 -0.60 19.67
C ALA A 57 8.51 -0.39 18.28
N VAL A 58 9.69 0.23 18.18
CA VAL A 58 10.31 0.58 16.90
C VAL A 58 10.61 -0.66 16.04
N PRO A 59 11.34 -1.69 16.50
CA PRO A 59 11.61 -2.87 15.68
C PRO A 59 10.30 -3.57 15.25
N LYS A 60 9.32 -3.68 16.15
CA LYS A 60 8.03 -4.30 15.82
C LYS A 60 7.27 -3.56 14.73
N TYR A 61 7.37 -2.24 14.70
CA TYR A 61 6.75 -1.43 13.66
C TYR A 61 7.38 -1.70 12.28
N TYR A 62 8.70 -1.86 12.20
CA TYR A 62 9.38 -2.20 10.95
C TYR A 62 8.99 -3.59 10.45
N ASP A 63 8.89 -4.58 11.32
CA ASP A 63 8.46 -5.93 10.95
C ASP A 63 7.05 -5.91 10.33
N LEU A 64 6.10 -5.20 10.97
CA LEU A 64 4.73 -5.06 10.47
C LEU A 64 4.67 -4.35 9.11
N GLN A 65 5.56 -3.39 8.87
CA GLN A 65 5.62 -2.69 7.60
C GLN A 65 6.08 -3.61 6.47
N GLN A 66 7.06 -4.47 6.71
CA GLN A 66 7.52 -5.46 5.75
C GLN A 66 6.43 -6.50 5.44
N ASP A 67 5.77 -7.03 6.45
CA ASP A 67 4.64 -7.95 6.29
C ASP A 67 3.51 -7.32 5.46
N ALA A 68 3.19 -6.06 5.72
CA ALA A 68 2.16 -5.34 4.97
C ALA A 68 2.53 -5.17 3.50
N GLN A 69 3.80 -4.87 3.19
CA GLN A 69 4.28 -4.75 1.81
C GLN A 69 4.23 -6.11 1.09
N GLU A 70 4.61 -7.20 1.74
CA GLU A 70 4.51 -8.54 1.16
C GLU A 70 3.05 -8.92 0.84
N LYS A 71 2.13 -8.65 1.76
CA LYS A 71 0.70 -8.92 1.53
C LYS A 71 0.12 -8.05 0.41
N ALA A 72 0.53 -6.79 0.32
CA ALA A 72 0.14 -5.91 -0.78
C ALA A 72 0.68 -6.43 -2.13
N ALA A 73 1.93 -6.87 -2.19
CA ALA A 73 2.52 -7.47 -3.38
C ALA A 73 1.80 -8.75 -3.81
N MET A 74 1.44 -9.63 -2.86
CA MET A 74 0.64 -10.83 -3.13
C MET A 74 -0.75 -10.48 -3.70
N ALA A 75 -1.37 -9.41 -3.23
CA ALA A 75 -2.66 -8.96 -3.75
C ALA A 75 -2.55 -8.51 -5.23
N VAL A 76 -1.44 -7.88 -5.62
CA VAL A 76 -1.18 -7.51 -7.02
C VAL A 76 -1.01 -8.75 -7.89
N VAL A 77 -0.33 -9.78 -7.42
CA VAL A 77 -0.21 -11.07 -8.14
C VAL A 77 -1.59 -11.71 -8.34
N ALA A 78 -2.42 -11.71 -7.30
CA ALA A 78 -3.79 -12.23 -7.39
C ALA A 78 -4.66 -11.45 -8.38
N GLU A 79 -4.48 -10.14 -8.47
CA GLU A 79 -5.15 -9.28 -9.45
C GLU A 79 -4.77 -9.68 -10.89
N VAL A 80 -3.49 -9.89 -11.16
CA VAL A 80 -3.04 -10.35 -12.49
C VAL A 80 -3.63 -11.72 -12.81
N GLN A 81 -3.61 -12.66 -11.85
CA GLN A 81 -4.22 -13.98 -12.02
C GLN A 81 -5.72 -13.88 -12.35
N ALA A 82 -6.44 -13.00 -11.68
CA ALA A 82 -7.86 -12.79 -11.94
C ALA A 82 -8.11 -12.24 -13.35
N ARG A 83 -7.29 -11.29 -13.82
CA ARG A 83 -7.37 -10.73 -15.17
C ARG A 83 -7.08 -11.78 -16.26
N VAL A 84 -6.09 -12.65 -16.03
CA VAL A 84 -5.76 -13.77 -16.91
C VAL A 84 -6.95 -14.72 -17.05
N ASN A 85 -7.54 -15.13 -15.94
CA ASN A 85 -8.70 -16.02 -15.92
C ASN A 85 -9.93 -15.39 -16.58
N LEU A 86 -10.17 -14.12 -16.31
CA LEU A 86 -11.27 -13.36 -16.93
C LEU A 86 -11.10 -13.28 -18.45
N LYS A 87 -9.89 -12.93 -18.91
CA LYS A 87 -9.60 -12.84 -20.33
C LYS A 87 -9.78 -14.18 -21.04
N PHE A 88 -9.26 -15.24 -20.45
CA PHE A 88 -9.44 -16.60 -20.96
C PHE A 88 -10.93 -16.96 -21.12
N GLY A 89 -11.73 -16.73 -20.08
CA GLY A 89 -13.17 -16.98 -20.11
C GLY A 89 -13.90 -16.15 -21.17
N GLN A 90 -13.57 -14.87 -21.31
CA GLN A 90 -14.14 -13.98 -22.32
C GLN A 90 -13.87 -14.48 -23.74
N GLU A 91 -12.66 -14.93 -24.03
CA GLU A 91 -12.27 -15.40 -25.35
C GLU A 91 -12.94 -16.75 -25.71
N LEU A 92 -13.14 -17.63 -24.72
CA LEU A 92 -13.93 -18.85 -24.91
C LEU A 92 -15.40 -18.55 -25.18
N LEU A 93 -15.99 -17.61 -24.45
CA LEU A 93 -17.39 -17.17 -24.69
C LEU A 93 -17.55 -16.48 -26.05
N ALA A 94 -16.49 -15.86 -26.56
CA ALA A 94 -16.47 -15.31 -27.93
C ALA A 94 -16.32 -16.39 -29.01
N GLY A 95 -16.32 -17.69 -28.65
CA GLY A 95 -16.25 -18.81 -29.60
C GLY A 95 -14.85 -19.09 -30.14
N LYS A 96 -13.80 -18.57 -29.52
CA LYS A 96 -12.42 -18.88 -29.91
C LYS A 96 -12.00 -20.27 -29.40
N SER A 97 -11.09 -20.90 -30.12
CA SER A 97 -10.52 -22.16 -29.67
C SER A 97 -9.73 -21.96 -28.35
N CYS A 98 -9.68 -22.99 -27.54
CA CYS A 98 -9.00 -22.93 -26.24
C CYS A 98 -7.54 -22.47 -26.37
N THR A 99 -6.82 -22.95 -27.36
CA THR A 99 -5.41 -22.57 -27.59
C THR A 99 -5.25 -21.09 -27.94
N VAL A 100 -6.18 -20.51 -28.70
CA VAL A 100 -6.19 -19.07 -29.02
C VAL A 100 -6.53 -18.25 -27.76
N ALA A 101 -7.55 -18.67 -27.00
CA ALA A 101 -7.93 -18.02 -25.75
C ALA A 101 -6.78 -18.05 -24.73
N GLN A 102 -6.07 -19.17 -24.62
CA GLN A 102 -4.89 -19.32 -23.80
C GLN A 102 -3.76 -18.35 -24.18
N GLY A 103 -3.42 -18.25 -25.47
CA GLY A 103 -2.39 -17.32 -25.95
C GLY A 103 -2.72 -15.85 -25.69
N LEU A 104 -4.01 -15.47 -25.84
CA LEU A 104 -4.46 -14.11 -25.54
C LEU A 104 -4.46 -13.79 -24.04
N ALA A 105 -4.78 -14.77 -23.19
CA ALA A 105 -4.70 -14.63 -21.74
C ALA A 105 -3.24 -14.55 -21.28
N GLU A 106 -2.34 -15.34 -21.89
CA GLU A 106 -0.90 -15.31 -21.62
C GLU A 106 -0.28 -13.96 -21.96
N ALA A 107 -0.67 -13.34 -23.07
CA ALA A 107 -0.18 -12.03 -23.46
C ALA A 107 -0.45 -10.94 -22.42
N LEU A 108 -1.48 -11.09 -21.59
CA LEU A 108 -1.74 -10.18 -20.49
C LEU A 108 -0.66 -10.23 -19.40
N VAL A 109 -0.07 -11.38 -19.13
CA VAL A 109 0.96 -11.54 -18.09
C VAL A 109 2.18 -10.68 -18.41
N THR A 110 2.54 -10.61 -19.70
CA THR A 110 3.71 -9.85 -20.18
C THR A 110 3.40 -8.38 -20.49
N SER A 111 2.12 -8.04 -20.71
CA SER A 111 1.68 -6.70 -21.13
C SER A 111 0.96 -5.89 -20.04
N THR A 112 0.79 -6.44 -18.83
CA THR A 112 0.12 -5.72 -17.74
C THR A 112 1.00 -4.58 -17.24
N THR A 113 0.75 -3.40 -17.77
CA THR A 113 1.44 -2.16 -17.39
C THR A 113 0.68 -1.35 -16.35
N ASP A 114 -0.61 -1.63 -16.14
CA ASP A 114 -1.45 -0.89 -15.19
C ASP A 114 -1.82 -1.76 -13.97
N LEU A 115 -0.86 -1.86 -13.05
CA LEU A 115 -1.00 -2.52 -11.76
C LEU A 115 -0.99 -1.49 -10.61
N GLY A 116 -1.57 -0.30 -10.82
CA GLY A 116 -1.53 0.77 -9.82
C GLY A 116 -0.11 1.26 -9.54
N GLY A 117 0.76 1.20 -10.54
CA GLY A 117 2.17 1.59 -10.41
C GLY A 117 3.11 0.49 -9.88
N TRP A 118 2.60 -0.70 -9.58
CA TRP A 118 3.42 -1.85 -9.25
C TRP A 118 4.08 -2.45 -10.48
N THR A 119 5.31 -2.93 -10.34
CA THR A 119 6.02 -3.70 -11.37
C THR A 119 6.34 -5.10 -10.85
N LEU A 120 6.01 -6.12 -11.64
CA LEU A 120 6.31 -7.52 -11.30
C LEU A 120 7.51 -8.01 -12.09
N THR A 121 8.43 -8.71 -11.42
CA THR A 121 9.55 -9.39 -12.06
C THR A 121 9.18 -10.85 -12.29
N LEU A 122 8.95 -11.19 -13.55
CA LEU A 122 8.57 -12.54 -13.98
C LEU A 122 9.82 -13.40 -14.20
N GLY A 123 9.76 -14.63 -13.75
CA GLY A 123 10.75 -15.66 -14.11
C GLY A 123 10.39 -16.36 -15.42
N ALA A 124 11.22 -17.30 -15.84
CA ALA A 124 10.99 -18.09 -17.03
C ALA A 124 9.74 -18.97 -16.87
N LYS A 125 8.88 -18.98 -17.92
CA LYS A 125 7.70 -19.85 -17.95
C LYS A 125 8.09 -21.33 -17.90
N ALA A 126 7.43 -22.07 -17.03
CA ALA A 126 7.53 -23.53 -16.95
C ALA A 126 6.13 -24.13 -16.74
N ASN A 127 5.73 -25.09 -17.57
CA ASN A 127 4.45 -25.82 -17.44
C ASN A 127 3.22 -24.88 -17.30
N SER A 128 3.11 -23.84 -18.15
CA SER A 128 2.03 -22.84 -18.12
C SER A 128 2.01 -21.98 -16.85
N VAL A 129 3.10 -21.93 -16.10
CA VAL A 129 3.25 -21.14 -14.86
C VAL A 129 4.39 -20.14 -15.04
N TYR A 130 4.13 -18.90 -14.65
CA TYR A 130 5.13 -17.84 -14.51
C TYR A 130 5.44 -17.64 -13.03
N PRO A 131 6.63 -18.02 -12.55
CA PRO A 131 7.05 -17.70 -11.19
C PRO A 131 7.33 -16.20 -11.09
N ILE A 132 6.96 -15.59 -9.97
CA ILE A 132 7.23 -14.18 -9.70
C ILE A 132 8.26 -14.11 -8.60
N SER A 133 9.42 -13.51 -8.93
CA SER A 133 10.53 -13.39 -7.98
C SER A 133 10.40 -12.17 -7.09
N SER A 134 9.87 -11.07 -7.60
CA SER A 134 9.71 -9.85 -6.83
C SER A 134 8.61 -8.94 -7.39
N ALA A 135 8.11 -8.06 -6.53
CA ALA A 135 7.20 -6.99 -6.88
C ALA A 135 7.75 -5.66 -6.34
N THR A 136 7.78 -4.64 -7.18
CA THR A 136 8.25 -3.31 -6.79
C THR A 136 7.04 -2.39 -6.64
N PRO A 137 6.82 -1.79 -5.46
CA PRO A 137 5.72 -0.85 -5.23
C PRO A 137 5.92 0.46 -6.01
N PRO A 138 4.87 1.26 -6.19
CA PRO A 138 4.98 2.57 -6.82
C PRO A 138 5.82 3.52 -5.96
N GLY A 139 6.69 4.31 -6.60
CA GLY A 139 7.51 5.34 -5.94
C GLY A 139 8.93 5.41 -6.48
N ASN A 140 9.55 6.58 -6.39
CA ASN A 140 10.87 6.83 -6.98
C ASN A 140 12.04 6.11 -6.28
N ASN A 141 11.85 5.64 -5.03
CA ASN A 141 12.86 4.91 -4.24
C ASN A 141 12.27 3.61 -3.65
N ALA A 142 11.32 3.01 -4.37
CA ALA A 142 10.67 1.80 -3.89
C ALA A 142 11.63 0.60 -3.93
N THR A 143 11.76 -0.07 -2.81
CA THR A 143 12.53 -1.32 -2.71
C THR A 143 11.67 -2.48 -3.19
N ALA A 144 12.23 -3.32 -4.06
CA ALA A 144 11.55 -4.52 -4.51
C ALA A 144 11.32 -5.50 -3.35
N VAL A 145 10.10 -5.96 -3.23
CA VAL A 145 9.69 -7.00 -2.26
C VAL A 145 9.91 -8.35 -2.90
N THR A 146 10.76 -9.18 -2.30
CA THR A 146 10.95 -10.57 -2.75
C THR A 146 9.71 -11.41 -2.40
N LEU A 147 9.22 -12.16 -3.37
CA LEU A 147 8.07 -13.03 -3.19
C LEU A 147 8.52 -14.50 -3.24
N THR A 148 8.16 -15.25 -2.22
CA THR A 148 8.35 -16.71 -2.19
C THR A 148 7.05 -17.40 -2.55
N ASN A 149 7.12 -18.35 -3.52
CA ASN A 149 5.95 -19.12 -3.97
C ASN A 149 4.83 -18.32 -4.65
N ALA A 150 5.13 -17.14 -5.19
CA ALA A 150 4.19 -16.38 -5.98
C ALA A 150 4.25 -16.83 -7.45
N ASN A 151 3.12 -17.25 -7.99
CA ASN A 151 3.01 -17.78 -9.34
C ASN A 151 1.77 -17.25 -10.03
N ILE A 152 1.85 -17.03 -11.34
CA ILE A 152 0.70 -16.82 -12.22
C ILE A 152 0.57 -18.05 -13.12
N SER A 153 -0.56 -18.73 -13.04
CA SER A 153 -0.86 -19.88 -13.87
C SER A 153 -1.74 -19.49 -15.07
N ILE A 154 -1.37 -19.98 -16.24
CA ILE A 154 -2.20 -19.84 -17.44
C ILE A 154 -3.17 -21.02 -17.47
N PRO A 155 -4.49 -20.78 -17.67
CA PRO A 155 -5.46 -21.87 -17.76
C PRO A 155 -5.08 -22.89 -18.81
N ASP A 156 -5.25 -24.16 -18.51
CA ASP A 156 -4.89 -25.28 -19.39
C ASP A 156 -6.10 -25.73 -20.23
N CYS A 157 -5.84 -26.13 -21.45
CA CYS A 157 -6.82 -26.63 -22.41
C CYS A 157 -7.12 -28.14 -22.28
N THR A 158 -6.39 -28.86 -21.43
CA THR A 158 -6.57 -30.32 -21.28
C THR A 158 -7.88 -30.71 -20.59
N GLN A 159 -8.54 -29.76 -19.91
CA GLN A 159 -9.77 -30.00 -19.17
C GLN A 159 -11.05 -29.68 -19.95
N VAL A 160 -10.94 -29.17 -21.18
CA VAL A 160 -12.10 -28.77 -22.02
C VAL A 160 -12.28 -29.85 -23.08
N ASN A 161 -13.03 -30.88 -22.73
CA ASN A 161 -13.57 -31.89 -23.65
C ASN A 161 -15.06 -31.67 -23.86
#